data_720fe0db23ceac24ccdd9911cb5bb6ed
#
_entry.id   720fe0db23ceac24ccdd9911cb5bb6ed
#
_cell.length_a   1.000
_cell.length_b   1.000
_cell.length_c   1.000
_cell.angle_alpha   90.00
_cell.angle_beta   90.00
_cell.angle_gamma   90.00
#
_symmetry.space_group_name_H-M   'P 1'
#
loop_
_entity.id
_entity.type
_entity.pdbx_description
1 polymer ?
#
loop_
_entity_poly.entity_id
_entity_poly.type
_entity_poly.pdbx_seq_one_letter_code
_entity_poly.pdbx_strand_id
1 'polypeptide(L)'
;MSSRLDRALDALPLSYPGPGGAAAVLRDGEVVARGAWGWANAEARIAFTPKSLFRICSITKEFTCAAVLDAFPDPSMLDGDVRALLPNLEHSTPAALHLMHNQSGLRDYWAVAMLQGAAPEQAFGETEAAAINSAARTLQFAPGTRYSYCNQNFRILSDILADRTGRSFAETLRTRLFDRIGMEGAIVAADTRALPDGGEGYEGSQAAGFRPATNRILWTGDAGMAASLDDMIAWERHIDATRDDPQALYSRLSGPVAFADGHPAPYGFGLRRATELGRRISGHGGALRGWRSYRFHAPAERISVVVLFNHMADAHDAAIDLFAALLDEDRPQRPPLPSPPPAWLGAYMDPETGLSARIEPLADGVRLRFAHAPEELGADADGAENPGELRLRPDGDGVLMDRPSENLHTRLVRCPEGPGGDIAGRYRCDELGAELTVTGAGGVWYGAFSGPLGQGRMELLDPIGKDVWALPCPRALDHTPPGDWTLAFRRDDQGRAVAATVGCWLARRLEYVRQPS
;
A
#
# COMPACT_ATOMS: atom_id res chain seq x y z
N MET A 1 -22.10 -31.11 -14.35
CA MET A 1 -22.26 -30.25 -13.15
C MET A 1 -21.12 -29.25 -13.18
N SER A 2 -21.37 -27.97 -12.96
CA SER A 2 -20.32 -26.95 -12.84
C SER A 2 -19.38 -27.29 -11.68
N SER A 3 -18.06 -27.12 -11.85
CA SER A 3 -17.06 -27.34 -10.79
C SER A 3 -17.27 -26.34 -9.64
N ARG A 4 -16.64 -26.58 -8.46
CA ARG A 4 -16.65 -25.61 -7.36
C ARG A 4 -16.03 -24.28 -7.82
N LEU A 5 -14.94 -24.36 -8.62
CA LEU A 5 -14.29 -23.17 -9.19
C LEU A 5 -15.20 -22.40 -10.14
N ASP A 6 -15.94 -23.08 -11.06
CA ASP A 6 -16.86 -22.39 -11.96
C ASP A 6 -17.94 -21.63 -11.19
N ARG A 7 -18.52 -22.28 -10.14
CA ARG A 7 -19.50 -21.62 -9.29
C ARG A 7 -18.95 -20.42 -8.51
N ALA A 8 -17.71 -20.51 -8.04
CA ALA A 8 -17.03 -19.41 -7.36
C ALA A 8 -16.79 -18.23 -8.30
N LEU A 9 -16.35 -18.51 -9.54
CA LEU A 9 -16.16 -17.48 -10.56
C LEU A 9 -17.49 -16.80 -10.91
N ASP A 10 -18.55 -17.58 -11.15
CA ASP A 10 -19.88 -17.07 -11.47
C ASP A 10 -20.49 -16.25 -10.31
N ALA A 11 -20.10 -16.53 -9.08
CA ALA A 11 -20.55 -15.81 -7.89
C ALA A 11 -19.84 -14.48 -7.63
N LEU A 12 -18.66 -14.22 -8.23
CA LEU A 12 -17.88 -13.00 -7.98
C LEU A 12 -18.69 -11.70 -8.15
N PRO A 13 -19.53 -11.53 -9.20
CA PRO A 13 -20.33 -10.31 -9.35
C PRO A 13 -21.34 -10.07 -8.22
N LEU A 14 -21.77 -11.13 -7.54
CA LEU A 14 -22.70 -11.07 -6.41
C LEU A 14 -21.99 -10.90 -5.06
N SER A 15 -20.86 -11.59 -4.89
CA SER A 15 -20.08 -11.54 -3.65
C SER A 15 -19.29 -10.24 -3.53
N TYR A 16 -18.85 -9.70 -4.67
CA TYR A 16 -18.06 -8.46 -4.80
C TYR A 16 -18.76 -7.49 -5.76
N PRO A 17 -19.91 -6.91 -5.35
CA PRO A 17 -20.75 -6.13 -6.24
C PRO A 17 -20.06 -4.85 -6.73
N GLY A 18 -20.16 -4.60 -8.03
CA GLY A 18 -19.61 -3.43 -8.71
C GLY A 18 -19.97 -3.40 -10.19
N PRO A 19 -19.66 -2.30 -10.92
CA PRO A 19 -20.00 -2.16 -12.34
C PRO A 19 -19.43 -3.26 -13.22
N GLY A 20 -18.17 -3.69 -13.00
CA GLY A 20 -17.59 -4.74 -13.80
C GLY A 20 -16.28 -5.30 -13.24
N GLY A 21 -15.82 -6.38 -13.84
CA GLY A 21 -14.57 -7.01 -13.48
C GLY A 21 -14.20 -8.16 -14.40
N ALA A 22 -13.02 -8.71 -14.15
CA ALA A 22 -12.53 -9.89 -14.82
C ALA A 22 -11.66 -10.72 -13.87
N ALA A 23 -11.65 -12.05 -14.04
CA ALA A 23 -10.78 -12.93 -13.29
C ALA A 23 -10.33 -14.13 -14.12
N ALA A 24 -9.15 -14.66 -13.77
CA ALA A 24 -8.63 -15.89 -14.34
C ALA A 24 -7.91 -16.70 -13.27
N VAL A 25 -8.01 -18.02 -13.42
CA VAL A 25 -7.25 -19.01 -12.65
C VAL A 25 -6.50 -19.91 -13.64
N LEU A 26 -5.20 -20.04 -13.42
CA LEU A 26 -4.35 -20.92 -14.21
C LEU A 26 -3.79 -22.03 -13.32
N ARG A 27 -3.62 -23.22 -13.90
CA ARG A 27 -2.91 -24.34 -13.30
C ARG A 27 -2.01 -24.96 -14.37
N ASP A 28 -0.75 -25.22 -14.05
CA ASP A 28 0.24 -25.77 -14.97
C ASP A 28 0.40 -24.94 -16.27
N GLY A 29 0.27 -23.59 -16.18
CA GLY A 29 0.32 -22.68 -17.32
C GLY A 29 -0.97 -22.61 -18.15
N GLU A 30 -1.96 -23.48 -17.86
CA GLU A 30 -3.22 -23.52 -18.60
C GLU A 30 -4.35 -22.82 -17.84
N VAL A 31 -5.18 -22.07 -18.58
CA VAL A 31 -6.35 -21.42 -18.01
C VAL A 31 -7.41 -22.47 -17.67
N VAL A 32 -7.70 -22.65 -16.38
CA VAL A 32 -8.72 -23.59 -15.89
C VAL A 32 -10.07 -22.91 -15.62
N ALA A 33 -10.08 -21.60 -15.39
CA ALA A 33 -11.29 -20.79 -15.33
C ALA A 33 -10.97 -19.34 -15.71
N ARG A 34 -11.86 -18.68 -16.43
CA ARG A 34 -11.79 -17.24 -16.69
C ARG A 34 -13.15 -16.65 -16.97
N GLY A 35 -13.33 -15.38 -16.63
CA GLY A 35 -14.55 -14.63 -16.90
C GLY A 35 -14.31 -13.13 -16.92
N ALA A 36 -15.18 -12.44 -17.62
CA ALA A 36 -15.32 -10.98 -17.57
C ALA A 36 -16.80 -10.66 -17.55
N TRP A 37 -17.21 -9.65 -16.78
CA TRP A 37 -18.62 -9.35 -16.57
C TRP A 37 -18.86 -7.85 -16.38
N GLY A 38 -20.10 -7.44 -16.58
CA GLY A 38 -20.54 -6.07 -16.34
C GLY A 38 -20.00 -5.06 -17.34
N TRP A 39 -19.70 -3.88 -16.88
CA TRP A 39 -19.38 -2.71 -17.68
C TRP A 39 -17.96 -2.21 -17.41
N ALA A 40 -17.15 -2.10 -18.43
CA ALA A 40 -15.88 -1.36 -18.38
C ALA A 40 -16.14 0.15 -18.26
N ASN A 41 -17.25 0.64 -18.83
CA ASN A 41 -17.77 1.98 -18.66
C ASN A 41 -19.30 1.93 -18.69
N ALA A 42 -19.94 2.16 -17.56
CA ALA A 42 -21.40 2.04 -17.43
C ALA A 42 -22.13 3.21 -18.10
N GLU A 43 -21.57 4.43 -18.05
CA GLU A 43 -22.14 5.63 -18.67
C GLU A 43 -22.12 5.51 -20.21
N ALA A 44 -20.99 5.06 -20.76
CA ALA A 44 -20.84 4.83 -22.20
C ALA A 44 -21.39 3.47 -22.67
N ARG A 45 -21.84 2.61 -21.74
CA ARG A 45 -22.33 1.24 -22.00
C ARG A 45 -21.30 0.36 -22.72
N ILE A 46 -20.02 0.52 -22.36
CA ILE A 46 -18.93 -0.32 -22.87
C ILE A 46 -18.86 -1.57 -21.98
N ALA A 47 -19.14 -2.74 -22.55
CA ALA A 47 -19.09 -4.01 -21.81
C ALA A 47 -17.64 -4.34 -21.39
N PHE A 48 -17.49 -4.94 -20.21
CA PHE A 48 -16.21 -5.47 -19.77
C PHE A 48 -15.90 -6.78 -20.53
N THR A 49 -14.73 -6.86 -21.12
CA THR A 49 -14.25 -8.03 -21.87
C THR A 49 -12.87 -8.44 -21.38
N PRO A 50 -12.38 -9.66 -21.69
CA PRO A 50 -11.01 -10.05 -21.36
C PRO A 50 -9.91 -9.16 -21.98
N LYS A 51 -10.26 -8.33 -22.99
CA LYS A 51 -9.35 -7.38 -23.66
C LYS A 51 -9.50 -5.94 -23.15
N SER A 52 -10.50 -5.65 -22.31
CA SER A 52 -10.68 -4.32 -21.73
C SER A 52 -9.47 -3.96 -20.89
N LEU A 53 -8.95 -2.75 -21.07
CA LEU A 53 -7.84 -2.25 -20.28
C LEU A 53 -8.29 -1.99 -18.84
N PHE A 54 -7.40 -2.29 -17.94
CA PHE A 54 -7.59 -2.13 -16.51
C PHE A 54 -6.33 -1.49 -15.89
N ARG A 55 -6.49 -0.53 -14.99
CA ARG A 55 -5.34 0.00 -14.24
C ARG A 55 -4.91 -1.04 -13.22
N ILE A 56 -3.81 -1.77 -13.52
CA ILE A 56 -3.28 -2.78 -12.60
C ILE A 56 -2.58 -2.17 -11.38
N CYS A 57 -2.42 -0.84 -11.37
CA CYS A 57 -1.91 -0.05 -10.26
C CYS A 57 -0.56 -0.60 -9.75
N SER A 58 -0.44 -0.88 -8.45
CA SER A 58 0.82 -1.28 -7.84
C SER A 58 1.39 -2.62 -8.31
N ILE A 59 0.65 -3.43 -9.05
CA ILE A 59 1.23 -4.57 -9.78
C ILE A 59 2.30 -4.10 -10.78
N THR A 60 2.24 -2.83 -11.25
CA THR A 60 3.30 -2.20 -12.04
C THR A 60 4.70 -2.35 -11.42
N LYS A 61 4.80 -2.37 -10.10
CA LYS A 61 6.09 -2.41 -9.38
C LYS A 61 6.93 -3.64 -9.72
N GLU A 62 6.30 -4.81 -9.91
CA GLU A 62 7.02 -6.01 -10.33
C GLU A 62 7.57 -5.87 -11.75
N PHE A 63 6.81 -5.24 -12.67
CA PHE A 63 7.26 -4.97 -14.04
C PHE A 63 8.36 -3.91 -14.08
N THR A 64 8.32 -2.91 -13.21
CA THR A 64 9.40 -1.94 -13.05
C THR A 64 10.69 -2.62 -12.61
N CYS A 65 10.62 -3.47 -11.58
CA CYS A 65 11.78 -4.25 -11.13
C CYS A 65 12.25 -5.24 -12.21
N ALA A 66 11.32 -5.87 -12.94
CA ALA A 66 11.64 -6.73 -14.06
C ALA A 66 12.44 -6.00 -15.14
N ALA A 67 11.99 -4.81 -15.54
CA ALA A 67 12.68 -3.99 -16.54
C ALA A 67 14.06 -3.51 -16.06
N VAL A 68 14.19 -3.15 -14.78
CA VAL A 68 15.48 -2.81 -14.18
C VAL A 68 16.43 -4.02 -14.22
N LEU A 69 16.00 -5.20 -13.78
CA LEU A 69 16.84 -6.40 -13.77
C LEU A 69 17.20 -6.91 -15.18
N ASP A 70 16.32 -6.69 -16.17
CA ASP A 70 16.62 -7.04 -17.57
C ASP A 70 17.62 -6.06 -18.19
N ALA A 71 17.53 -4.76 -17.83
CA ALA A 71 18.45 -3.74 -18.35
C ALA A 71 19.78 -3.71 -17.59
N PHE A 72 19.78 -3.94 -16.29
CA PHE A 72 20.91 -3.86 -15.37
C PHE A 72 20.90 -5.11 -14.47
N PRO A 73 21.63 -6.18 -14.89
CA PRO A 73 21.70 -7.42 -14.11
C PRO A 73 22.18 -7.25 -12.67
N ASP A 74 23.03 -6.24 -12.42
CA ASP A 74 23.44 -5.78 -11.09
C ASP A 74 22.86 -4.37 -10.82
N PRO A 75 21.76 -4.25 -10.04
CA PRO A 75 21.13 -2.97 -9.74
C PRO A 75 22.02 -1.98 -8.97
N SER A 76 23.12 -2.42 -8.34
CA SER A 76 24.05 -1.52 -7.63
C SER A 76 24.69 -0.50 -8.55
N MET A 77 24.74 -0.76 -9.85
CA MET A 77 25.17 0.18 -10.88
C MET A 77 24.34 1.48 -10.91
N LEU A 78 23.15 1.48 -10.33
CA LEU A 78 22.20 2.60 -10.28
C LEU A 78 22.28 3.42 -9.00
N ASP A 79 23.11 3.05 -8.02
CA ASP A 79 23.17 3.71 -6.72
C ASP A 79 23.62 5.19 -6.82
N GLY A 80 24.47 5.49 -7.82
CA GLY A 80 24.86 6.86 -8.13
C GLY A 80 23.71 7.72 -8.64
N ASP A 81 22.84 7.14 -9.46
CA ASP A 81 21.66 7.81 -10.01
C ASP A 81 20.61 8.06 -8.91
N VAL A 82 20.39 7.08 -8.02
CA VAL A 82 19.53 7.25 -6.84
C VAL A 82 20.00 8.44 -6.00
N ARG A 83 21.31 8.54 -5.75
CA ARG A 83 21.90 9.67 -5.00
C ARG A 83 21.67 11.00 -5.69
N ALA A 84 21.76 11.04 -7.02
CA ALA A 84 21.56 12.26 -7.79
C ALA A 84 20.12 12.79 -7.71
N LEU A 85 19.12 11.89 -7.59
CA LEU A 85 17.72 12.24 -7.44
C LEU A 85 17.29 12.58 -5.99
N LEU A 86 18.16 12.31 -5.00
CA LEU A 86 17.95 12.58 -3.58
C LEU A 86 19.09 13.45 -3.02
N PRO A 87 19.34 14.65 -3.59
CA PRO A 87 20.56 15.44 -3.35
C PRO A 87 20.67 16.00 -1.93
N ASN A 88 19.54 16.13 -1.21
CA ASN A 88 19.51 16.79 0.09
C ASN A 88 19.44 15.83 1.28
N LEU A 89 19.56 14.51 1.06
CA LEU A 89 19.65 13.56 2.16
C LEU A 89 20.90 13.79 3.01
N GLU A 90 20.70 13.99 4.32
CA GLU A 90 21.76 14.42 5.27
C GLU A 90 22.67 13.27 5.70
N HIS A 91 22.24 12.01 5.54
CA HIS A 91 22.97 10.84 6.03
C HIS A 91 23.20 9.81 4.92
N SER A 92 22.78 8.57 5.11
CA SER A 92 22.95 7.52 4.11
C SER A 92 21.91 7.61 3.00
N THR A 93 22.33 7.52 1.74
CA THR A 93 21.41 7.37 0.60
C THR A 93 21.05 5.90 0.45
N PRO A 94 19.77 5.55 0.21
CA PRO A 94 19.40 4.18 -0.10
C PRO A 94 20.02 3.72 -1.44
N ALA A 95 20.40 2.46 -1.53
CA ALA A 95 20.80 1.80 -2.77
C ALA A 95 19.55 1.49 -3.64
N ALA A 96 19.75 1.26 -4.94
CA ALA A 96 18.67 0.87 -5.85
C ALA A 96 17.91 -0.39 -5.36
N LEU A 97 18.61 -1.38 -4.80
CA LEU A 97 18.00 -2.56 -4.20
C LEU A 97 17.08 -2.21 -3.02
N HIS A 98 17.44 -1.22 -2.19
CA HIS A 98 16.58 -0.77 -1.10
C HIS A 98 15.27 -0.17 -1.63
N LEU A 99 15.32 0.53 -2.78
CA LEU A 99 14.11 1.01 -3.45
C LEU A 99 13.23 -0.15 -3.93
N MET A 100 13.82 -1.13 -4.63
CA MET A 100 13.12 -2.30 -5.16
C MET A 100 12.47 -3.16 -4.06
N HIS A 101 13.01 -3.09 -2.84
CA HIS A 101 12.56 -3.87 -1.68
C HIS A 101 11.67 -3.09 -0.71
N ASN A 102 11.35 -1.81 -0.99
CA ASN A 102 10.66 -0.93 -0.04
C ASN A 102 11.38 -0.85 1.34
N GLN A 103 12.71 -0.88 1.30
CA GLN A 103 13.61 -0.78 2.45
C GLN A 103 14.42 0.53 2.43
N SER A 104 13.99 1.53 1.66
CA SER A 104 14.72 2.79 1.47
C SER A 104 14.75 3.68 2.71
N GLY A 105 13.72 3.62 3.55
CA GLY A 105 13.52 4.58 4.64
C GLY A 105 12.94 5.92 4.19
N LEU A 106 12.69 6.14 2.90
CA LEU A 106 12.00 7.32 2.40
C LEU A 106 10.55 7.35 2.90
N ARG A 107 10.03 8.54 3.16
CA ARG A 107 8.60 8.76 3.41
C ARG A 107 7.86 8.79 2.10
N ASP A 108 6.73 8.11 2.00
CA ASP A 108 5.98 8.02 0.76
C ASP A 108 5.45 9.40 0.32
N TYR A 109 5.64 9.74 -0.95
CA TYR A 109 5.28 11.06 -1.47
C TYR A 109 3.77 11.34 -1.48
N TRP A 110 2.89 10.30 -1.47
CA TRP A 110 1.45 10.50 -1.29
C TRP A 110 1.11 10.97 0.12
N ALA A 111 1.77 10.41 1.13
CA ALA A 111 1.64 10.89 2.50
C ALA A 111 2.20 12.30 2.66
N VAL A 112 3.39 12.56 2.11
CA VAL A 112 4.01 13.90 2.13
C VAL A 112 3.11 14.93 1.44
N ALA A 113 2.49 14.58 0.30
CA ALA A 113 1.56 15.47 -0.39
C ALA A 113 0.36 15.86 0.49
N MET A 114 -0.20 14.90 1.26
CA MET A 114 -1.28 15.22 2.20
C MET A 114 -0.81 16.16 3.32
N LEU A 115 0.40 15.95 3.86
CA LEU A 115 1.01 16.87 4.84
C LEU A 115 1.28 18.26 4.28
N GLN A 116 1.54 18.37 2.98
CA GLN A 116 1.71 19.63 2.27
C GLN A 116 0.38 20.26 1.82
N GLY A 117 -0.76 19.74 2.30
CA GLY A 117 -2.08 20.30 2.08
C GLY A 117 -2.75 19.96 0.76
N ALA A 118 -2.28 18.95 0.04
CA ALA A 118 -2.90 18.53 -1.21
C ALA A 118 -4.36 18.08 -1.00
N ALA A 119 -5.25 18.53 -1.90
CA ALA A 119 -6.63 18.04 -1.90
C ALA A 119 -6.72 16.64 -2.55
N PRO A 120 -7.65 15.76 -2.13
CA PRO A 120 -7.74 14.38 -2.63
C PRO A 120 -7.92 14.22 -4.15
N GLU A 121 -8.47 15.22 -4.83
CA GLU A 121 -8.69 15.20 -6.28
C GLU A 121 -7.82 16.23 -7.03
N GLN A 122 -6.78 16.71 -6.37
CA GLN A 122 -5.82 17.64 -6.95
C GLN A 122 -4.99 16.95 -8.03
N ALA A 123 -4.57 17.73 -9.04
CA ALA A 123 -3.57 17.28 -9.99
C ALA A 123 -2.21 17.11 -9.27
N PHE A 124 -1.53 16.00 -9.55
CA PHE A 124 -0.20 15.72 -9.04
C PHE A 124 0.61 15.06 -10.16
N GLY A 125 1.72 15.69 -10.52
CA GLY A 125 2.52 15.31 -11.67
C GLY A 125 4.01 15.17 -11.36
N GLU A 126 4.80 15.29 -12.41
CA GLU A 126 6.25 15.16 -12.35
C GLU A 126 6.90 16.26 -11.50
N THR A 127 6.41 17.47 -11.62
CA THR A 127 6.94 18.64 -10.88
C THR A 127 6.80 18.46 -9.37
N GLU A 128 5.60 18.06 -8.91
CA GLU A 128 5.31 17.83 -7.50
C GLU A 128 6.12 16.64 -6.95
N ALA A 129 6.19 15.54 -7.71
CA ALA A 129 6.97 14.35 -7.33
C ALA A 129 8.47 14.68 -7.23
N ALA A 130 9.03 15.38 -8.21
CA ALA A 130 10.44 15.78 -8.21
C ALA A 130 10.75 16.76 -7.05
N ALA A 131 9.83 17.69 -6.76
CA ALA A 131 9.97 18.63 -5.64
C ALA A 131 10.04 17.89 -4.29
N ILE A 132 9.16 16.91 -4.06
CA ILE A 132 9.16 16.09 -2.83
C ILE A 132 10.44 15.25 -2.75
N ASN A 133 10.87 14.60 -3.84
CA ASN A 133 12.11 13.82 -3.87
C ASN A 133 13.32 14.67 -3.53
N SER A 134 13.46 15.83 -4.16
CA SER A 134 14.59 16.72 -3.93
C SER A 134 14.56 17.39 -2.54
N ALA A 135 13.39 17.55 -1.93
CA ALA A 135 13.26 18.13 -0.60
C ALA A 135 13.53 17.14 0.55
N ALA A 136 13.59 15.82 0.27
CA ALA A 136 13.82 14.81 1.28
C ALA A 136 15.19 15.01 1.95
N ARG A 137 15.18 15.21 3.29
CA ARG A 137 16.39 15.45 4.10
C ARG A 137 16.70 14.30 5.04
N THR A 138 15.67 13.71 5.62
CA THR A 138 15.82 12.63 6.59
C THR A 138 15.08 11.36 6.15
N LEU A 139 15.55 10.22 6.65
CA LEU A 139 14.88 8.93 6.48
C LEU A 139 14.13 8.56 7.77
N GLN A 140 13.04 7.81 7.63
CA GLN A 140 12.29 7.33 8.80
C GLN A 140 12.94 6.12 9.49
N PHE A 141 13.88 5.45 8.81
CA PHE A 141 14.79 4.41 9.33
C PHE A 141 16.00 4.25 8.40
N ALA A 142 17.07 3.61 8.88
CA ALA A 142 18.25 3.35 8.07
C ALA A 142 17.95 2.38 6.91
N PRO A 143 18.42 2.64 5.67
CA PRO A 143 18.17 1.77 4.53
C PRO A 143 18.53 0.30 4.80
N GLY A 144 17.68 -0.61 4.35
CA GLY A 144 17.84 -2.06 4.55
C GLY A 144 17.36 -2.59 5.89
N THR A 145 17.10 -1.74 6.89
CA THR A 145 16.83 -2.23 8.26
C THR A 145 15.35 -2.57 8.50
N ARG A 146 14.43 -1.95 7.76
CA ARG A 146 12.99 -2.12 7.93
C ARG A 146 12.26 -2.03 6.57
N TYR A 147 11.04 -2.48 6.57
CA TYR A 147 10.10 -2.27 5.47
C TYR A 147 9.19 -1.07 5.77
N SER A 148 8.99 -0.24 4.75
CA SER A 148 7.87 0.70 4.67
C SER A 148 7.48 0.88 3.21
N TYR A 149 6.21 0.69 2.90
CA TYR A 149 5.71 0.88 1.54
C TYR A 149 5.99 2.31 1.07
N CYS A 150 6.59 2.44 -0.12
CA CYS A 150 6.99 3.74 -0.65
C CYS A 150 6.87 3.74 -2.18
N ASN A 151 5.86 4.43 -2.69
CA ASN A 151 5.58 4.51 -4.12
C ASN A 151 6.69 5.24 -4.88
N GLN A 152 7.20 6.33 -4.32
CA GLN A 152 8.27 7.10 -4.98
C GLN A 152 9.54 6.29 -5.25
N ASN A 153 9.80 5.19 -4.54
CA ASN A 153 10.90 4.30 -4.84
C ASN A 153 10.86 3.82 -6.30
N PHE A 154 9.69 3.39 -6.73
CA PHE A 154 9.49 2.84 -8.07
C PHE A 154 9.35 3.93 -9.12
N ARG A 155 8.89 5.14 -8.73
CA ARG A 155 8.97 6.33 -9.57
C ARG A 155 10.42 6.66 -9.88
N ILE A 156 11.29 6.76 -8.86
CA ILE A 156 12.74 6.99 -9.00
C ILE A 156 13.37 5.94 -9.91
N LEU A 157 13.04 4.65 -9.72
CA LEU A 157 13.57 3.57 -10.57
C LEU A 157 13.15 3.71 -12.04
N SER A 158 11.90 4.10 -12.31
CA SER A 158 11.44 4.33 -13.70
C SER A 158 12.10 5.54 -14.35
N ASP A 159 12.34 6.60 -13.59
CA ASP A 159 13.03 7.80 -14.08
C ASP A 159 14.50 7.48 -14.41
N ILE A 160 15.20 6.77 -13.52
CA ILE A 160 16.57 6.27 -13.77
C ILE A 160 16.62 5.35 -15.00
N LEU A 161 15.66 4.44 -15.11
CA LEU A 161 15.57 3.51 -16.23
C LEU A 161 15.40 4.26 -17.57
N ALA A 162 14.57 5.30 -17.60
CA ALA A 162 14.39 6.14 -18.77
C ALA A 162 15.68 6.89 -19.14
N ASP A 163 16.33 7.54 -18.18
CA ASP A 163 17.57 8.28 -18.39
C ASP A 163 18.71 7.38 -18.88
N ARG A 164 18.89 6.22 -18.25
CA ARG A 164 20.01 5.31 -18.55
C ARG A 164 19.82 4.56 -19.86
N THR A 165 18.58 4.29 -20.28
CA THR A 165 18.29 3.61 -21.55
C THR A 165 18.13 4.56 -22.72
N GLY A 166 17.92 5.86 -22.48
CA GLY A 166 17.59 6.86 -23.49
C GLY A 166 16.23 6.63 -24.14
N ARG A 167 15.33 5.89 -23.48
CA ARG A 167 13.97 5.58 -23.92
C ARG A 167 12.99 5.91 -22.82
N SER A 168 11.77 6.29 -23.17
CA SER A 168 10.72 6.44 -22.17
C SER A 168 10.48 5.13 -21.40
N PHE A 169 9.97 5.24 -20.18
CA PHE A 169 9.61 4.06 -19.39
C PHE A 169 8.61 3.16 -20.14
N ALA A 170 7.65 3.76 -20.86
CA ALA A 170 6.68 3.04 -21.69
C ALA A 170 7.35 2.23 -22.83
N GLU A 171 8.27 2.83 -23.55
CA GLU A 171 9.02 2.15 -24.62
C GLU A 171 9.93 1.06 -24.07
N THR A 172 10.51 1.28 -22.90
CA THR A 172 11.36 0.29 -22.25
C THR A 172 10.54 -0.95 -21.84
N LEU A 173 9.39 -0.76 -21.20
CA LEU A 173 8.49 -1.89 -20.87
C LEU A 173 8.00 -2.59 -22.14
N ARG A 174 7.57 -1.86 -23.16
CA ARG A 174 7.09 -2.42 -24.43
C ARG A 174 8.15 -3.35 -25.03
N THR A 175 9.36 -2.82 -25.28
CA THR A 175 10.38 -3.56 -26.03
C THR A 175 11.09 -4.65 -25.24
N ARG A 176 11.22 -4.47 -23.91
CA ARG A 176 11.94 -5.43 -23.07
C ARG A 176 11.05 -6.52 -22.47
N LEU A 177 9.77 -6.21 -22.22
CA LEU A 177 8.85 -7.13 -21.55
C LEU A 177 7.65 -7.48 -22.40
N PHE A 178 6.78 -6.51 -22.74
CA PHE A 178 5.46 -6.81 -23.31
C PHE A 178 5.54 -7.56 -24.63
N ASP A 179 6.33 -7.08 -25.59
CA ASP A 179 6.48 -7.72 -26.91
C ASP A 179 7.08 -9.12 -26.81
N ARG A 180 7.98 -9.35 -25.83
CA ARG A 180 8.64 -10.65 -25.64
C ARG A 180 7.76 -11.68 -24.93
N ILE A 181 6.83 -11.22 -24.09
CA ILE A 181 5.94 -12.04 -23.26
C ILE A 181 4.60 -12.30 -23.98
N GLY A 182 4.25 -11.44 -24.94
CA GLY A 182 2.95 -11.50 -25.62
C GLY A 182 1.85 -10.73 -24.90
N MET A 183 2.20 -9.70 -24.13
CA MET A 183 1.26 -8.75 -23.51
C MET A 183 0.90 -7.64 -24.50
N GLU A 184 0.12 -8.00 -25.52
CA GLU A 184 -0.11 -7.16 -26.70
C GLU A 184 -0.86 -5.85 -26.38
N GLY A 185 -1.81 -5.92 -25.43
CA GLY A 185 -2.65 -4.79 -25.02
C GLY A 185 -2.04 -3.94 -23.91
N ALA A 186 -1.05 -4.45 -23.16
CA ALA A 186 -0.48 -3.75 -22.01
C ALA A 186 0.23 -2.45 -22.41
N ILE A 187 0.02 -1.39 -21.63
CA ILE A 187 0.60 -0.05 -21.87
C ILE A 187 1.01 0.60 -20.53
N VAL A 188 1.80 1.64 -20.62
CA VAL A 188 1.92 2.63 -19.54
C VAL A 188 0.92 3.74 -19.81
N ALA A 189 -0.18 3.76 -19.06
CA ALA A 189 -1.21 4.78 -19.06
C ALA A 189 -0.97 5.74 -17.88
N ALA A 190 0.10 6.52 -17.97
CA ALA A 190 0.61 7.34 -16.86
C ALA A 190 -0.44 8.33 -16.34
N ASP A 191 -1.19 8.97 -17.21
CA ASP A 191 -2.27 9.89 -16.86
C ASP A 191 -3.49 9.11 -16.38
N THR A 192 -3.85 9.30 -15.10
CA THR A 192 -4.95 8.55 -14.49
C THR A 192 -6.34 9.07 -14.85
N ARG A 193 -6.46 10.19 -15.58
CA ARG A 193 -7.75 10.79 -15.96
C ARG A 193 -8.57 9.94 -16.91
N ALA A 194 -7.93 9.16 -17.76
CA ALA A 194 -8.63 8.33 -18.75
C ALA A 194 -7.81 7.10 -19.15
N LEU A 195 -8.48 6.07 -19.66
CA LEU A 195 -7.89 4.97 -20.42
C LEU A 195 -8.23 5.11 -21.91
N PRO A 196 -7.33 4.69 -22.81
CA PRO A 196 -7.54 4.88 -24.27
C PRO A 196 -8.72 4.08 -24.84
N ASP A 197 -9.14 3.00 -24.17
CA ASP A 197 -10.32 2.20 -24.56
C ASP A 197 -11.63 2.71 -23.93
N GLY A 198 -11.57 3.81 -23.17
CA GLY A 198 -12.71 4.42 -22.49
C GLY A 198 -13.13 3.69 -21.20
N GLY A 199 -12.32 2.76 -20.68
CA GLY A 199 -12.55 2.11 -19.39
C GLY A 199 -12.60 3.12 -18.24
N GLU A 200 -13.53 2.92 -17.27
CA GLU A 200 -13.77 3.83 -16.14
C GLU A 200 -13.73 3.07 -14.81
N GLY A 201 -13.20 3.73 -13.78
CA GLY A 201 -13.20 3.21 -12.43
C GLY A 201 -14.30 3.84 -11.57
N TYR A 202 -14.85 3.09 -10.61
CA TYR A 202 -16.03 3.47 -9.87
C TYR A 202 -15.83 3.47 -8.37
N GLU A 203 -16.27 4.53 -7.72
CA GLU A 203 -16.49 4.61 -6.28
C GLU A 203 -17.95 4.38 -5.93
N GLY A 204 -18.22 4.00 -4.70
CA GLY A 204 -19.55 3.80 -4.18
C GLY A 204 -19.79 2.39 -3.66
N SER A 205 -21.05 2.03 -3.55
CA SER A 205 -21.47 0.71 -3.11
C SER A 205 -22.81 0.35 -3.73
N GLN A 206 -23.23 -0.90 -3.62
CA GLN A 206 -24.55 -1.33 -4.06
C GLN A 206 -25.69 -0.52 -3.41
N ALA A 207 -25.56 -0.17 -2.12
CA ALA A 207 -26.56 0.60 -1.40
C ALA A 207 -26.57 2.10 -1.77
N ALA A 208 -25.40 2.70 -2.02
CA ALA A 208 -25.26 4.13 -2.33
C ALA A 208 -25.26 4.44 -3.83
N GLY A 209 -25.20 3.40 -4.68
CA GLY A 209 -24.93 3.51 -6.12
C GLY A 209 -23.44 3.68 -6.41
N PHE A 210 -23.05 3.39 -7.65
CA PHE A 210 -21.70 3.56 -8.17
C PHE A 210 -21.63 4.83 -9.02
N ARG A 211 -20.49 5.52 -8.94
CA ARG A 211 -20.20 6.73 -9.72
C ARG A 211 -18.77 6.72 -10.21
N PRO A 212 -18.45 7.32 -11.36
CA PRO A 212 -17.07 7.45 -11.84
C PRO A 212 -16.17 8.09 -10.80
N ALA A 213 -14.97 7.54 -10.65
CA ALA A 213 -13.96 8.04 -9.75
C ALA A 213 -13.15 9.16 -10.39
N THR A 214 -12.90 10.25 -9.67
CA THR A 214 -12.06 11.33 -10.16
C THR A 214 -10.60 11.08 -9.80
N ASN A 215 -9.74 10.90 -10.81
CA ASN A 215 -8.28 10.77 -10.67
C ASN A 215 -7.58 11.79 -11.55
N ARG A 216 -6.47 12.42 -11.06
CA ARG A 216 -5.73 13.47 -11.77
C ARG A 216 -4.23 13.39 -11.49
N ILE A 217 -3.69 12.19 -11.34
CA ILE A 217 -2.29 11.98 -11.00
C ILE A 217 -1.54 11.37 -12.18
N LEU A 218 -0.23 11.65 -12.27
CA LEU A 218 0.66 11.02 -13.20
C LEU A 218 1.46 9.93 -12.48
N TRP A 219 1.26 8.69 -12.91
CA TRP A 219 1.96 7.51 -12.42
C TRP A 219 2.91 6.94 -13.47
N THR A 220 4.04 6.43 -13.03
CA THR A 220 5.01 5.75 -13.88
C THR A 220 5.32 4.35 -13.32
N GLY A 221 6.54 4.11 -12.88
CA GLY A 221 6.97 2.80 -12.36
C GLY A 221 6.32 2.35 -11.07
N ASP A 222 5.67 3.24 -10.35
CA ASP A 222 4.94 2.92 -9.11
C ASP A 222 3.57 2.28 -9.36
N ALA A 223 2.82 2.73 -10.41
CA ALA A 223 1.47 2.24 -10.65
C ALA A 223 0.90 2.60 -12.04
N GLY A 224 1.74 2.99 -13.00
CA GLY A 224 1.31 3.58 -14.28
C GLY A 224 0.83 2.59 -15.34
N MET A 225 0.93 1.27 -15.13
CA MET A 225 0.51 0.31 -16.14
C MET A 225 -1.00 0.13 -16.19
N ALA A 226 -1.48 -0.06 -17.41
CA ALA A 226 -2.77 -0.65 -17.71
C ALA A 226 -2.58 -1.93 -18.54
N ALA A 227 -3.31 -2.97 -18.19
CA ALA A 227 -3.27 -4.27 -18.86
C ALA A 227 -4.66 -4.90 -18.88
N SER A 228 -4.92 -5.76 -19.83
CA SER A 228 -6.13 -6.56 -19.92
C SER A 228 -5.98 -7.87 -19.14
N LEU A 229 -7.09 -8.60 -18.96
CA LEU A 229 -7.02 -9.96 -18.40
C LEU A 229 -6.17 -10.89 -19.30
N ASP A 230 -6.29 -10.75 -20.63
CA ASP A 230 -5.50 -11.56 -21.58
C ASP A 230 -4.00 -11.26 -21.45
N ASP A 231 -3.61 -10.00 -21.23
CA ASP A 231 -2.20 -9.63 -20.95
C ASP A 231 -1.70 -10.25 -19.64
N MET A 232 -2.51 -10.21 -18.59
CA MET A 232 -2.13 -10.81 -17.30
C MET A 232 -2.04 -12.34 -17.40
N ILE A 233 -2.90 -12.98 -18.18
CA ILE A 233 -2.79 -14.43 -18.49
C ILE A 233 -1.48 -14.72 -19.23
N ALA A 234 -1.05 -13.87 -20.17
CA ALA A 234 0.23 -14.03 -20.87
C ALA A 234 1.41 -13.94 -19.88
N TRP A 235 1.36 -13.00 -18.92
CA TRP A 235 2.36 -12.89 -17.84
C TRP A 235 2.41 -14.16 -16.98
N GLU A 236 1.27 -14.69 -16.52
CA GLU A 236 1.21 -15.91 -15.69
C GLU A 236 1.70 -17.15 -16.45
N ARG A 237 1.41 -17.26 -17.73
CA ARG A 237 1.95 -18.32 -18.60
C ARG A 237 3.47 -18.22 -18.75
N HIS A 238 3.99 -17.00 -18.90
CA HIS A 238 5.44 -16.77 -18.96
C HIS A 238 6.11 -17.19 -17.65
N ILE A 239 5.53 -16.87 -16.49
CA ILE A 239 6.01 -17.30 -15.17
C ILE A 239 6.11 -18.84 -15.12
N ASP A 240 5.04 -19.54 -15.47
CA ASP A 240 5.04 -21.00 -15.43
C ASP A 240 6.00 -21.64 -16.45
N ALA A 241 6.07 -21.10 -17.66
CA ALA A 241 6.94 -21.61 -18.73
C ALA A 241 8.44 -21.46 -18.40
N THR A 242 8.80 -20.47 -17.59
CA THR A 242 10.22 -20.18 -17.26
C THR A 242 10.61 -20.57 -15.83
N ARG A 243 9.73 -21.23 -15.08
CA ARG A 243 9.89 -21.53 -13.64
C ARG A 243 11.12 -22.38 -13.29
N ASP A 244 11.56 -23.23 -14.22
CA ASP A 244 12.67 -24.16 -13.98
C ASP A 244 14.05 -23.50 -14.28
N ASP A 245 14.06 -22.28 -14.81
CA ASP A 245 15.26 -21.49 -15.03
C ASP A 245 15.48 -20.51 -13.85
N PRO A 246 16.52 -20.72 -13.00
CA PRO A 246 16.82 -19.82 -11.89
C PRO A 246 17.27 -18.42 -12.35
N GLN A 247 17.68 -18.27 -13.62
CA GLN A 247 18.05 -16.99 -14.21
C GLN A 247 16.87 -16.29 -14.89
N ALA A 248 15.74 -16.98 -15.02
CA ALA A 248 14.52 -16.38 -15.55
C ALA A 248 14.10 -15.17 -14.71
N LEU A 249 13.49 -14.22 -15.38
CA LEU A 249 13.16 -12.92 -14.79
C LEU A 249 12.30 -13.06 -13.53
N TYR A 250 11.23 -13.87 -13.60
CA TYR A 250 10.36 -14.05 -12.44
C TYR A 250 11.01 -14.85 -11.31
N SER A 251 11.88 -15.83 -11.63
CA SER A 251 12.65 -16.55 -10.62
C SER A 251 13.56 -15.61 -9.81
N ARG A 252 14.15 -14.59 -10.48
CA ARG A 252 14.94 -13.55 -9.81
C ARG A 252 14.07 -12.61 -8.98
N LEU A 253 12.89 -12.19 -9.49
CA LEU A 253 11.95 -11.32 -8.77
C LEU A 253 11.39 -12.00 -7.52
N SER A 254 11.01 -13.28 -7.62
CA SER A 254 10.39 -14.03 -6.52
C SER A 254 11.40 -14.66 -5.56
N GLY A 255 12.70 -14.56 -5.84
CA GLY A 255 13.78 -15.03 -4.99
C GLY A 255 13.73 -14.46 -3.56
N PRO A 256 14.40 -15.11 -2.59
CA PRO A 256 14.41 -14.66 -1.21
C PRO A 256 15.07 -13.29 -1.07
N VAL A 257 14.53 -12.45 -0.19
CA VAL A 257 15.06 -11.15 0.18
C VAL A 257 15.22 -11.10 1.70
N ALA A 258 16.23 -10.39 2.19
CA ALA A 258 16.48 -10.21 3.61
C ALA A 258 16.61 -8.72 3.96
N PHE A 259 16.42 -8.40 5.23
CA PHE A 259 16.84 -7.16 5.84
C PHE A 259 18.35 -7.16 6.12
N ALA A 260 18.91 -6.00 6.47
CA ALA A 260 20.34 -5.85 6.72
C ALA A 260 20.89 -6.72 7.88
N ASP A 261 20.03 -7.12 8.80
CA ASP A 261 20.34 -8.02 9.91
C ASP A 261 20.23 -9.53 9.56
N GLY A 262 19.84 -9.84 8.31
CA GLY A 262 19.68 -11.20 7.80
C GLY A 262 18.29 -11.82 8.01
N HIS A 263 17.37 -11.14 8.70
CA HIS A 263 16.00 -11.63 8.81
C HIS A 263 15.31 -11.63 7.43
N PRO A 264 14.49 -12.66 7.13
CA PRO A 264 13.75 -12.73 5.88
C PRO A 264 12.82 -11.53 5.71
N ALA A 265 12.84 -10.90 4.53
CA ALA A 265 11.91 -9.84 4.16
C ALA A 265 10.82 -10.40 3.24
N PRO A 266 9.53 -10.32 3.62
CA PRO A 266 8.44 -10.86 2.80
C PRO A 266 8.10 -9.98 1.59
N TYR A 267 8.73 -8.82 1.45
CA TYR A 267 8.58 -7.94 0.28
C TYR A 267 9.93 -7.69 -0.40
N GLY A 268 9.95 -7.75 -1.73
CA GLY A 268 11.10 -7.37 -2.54
C GLY A 268 10.81 -7.49 -4.03
N PHE A 269 11.50 -6.67 -4.82
CA PHE A 269 11.33 -6.60 -6.26
C PHE A 269 9.88 -6.35 -6.73
N GLY A 270 9.12 -5.57 -5.95
CA GLY A 270 7.71 -5.31 -6.27
C GLY A 270 6.76 -6.47 -6.01
N LEU A 271 7.20 -7.51 -5.31
CA LEU A 271 6.41 -8.69 -4.95
C LEU A 271 6.31 -8.86 -3.44
N ARG A 272 5.12 -9.16 -2.95
CA ARG A 272 4.88 -9.68 -1.59
C ARG A 272 4.93 -11.20 -1.62
N ARG A 273 5.60 -11.79 -0.65
CA ARG A 273 5.61 -13.23 -0.36
C ARG A 273 4.75 -13.46 0.86
N ALA A 274 3.80 -14.37 0.75
CA ALA A 274 2.85 -14.70 1.82
C ALA A 274 2.57 -16.20 1.84
N THR A 275 1.84 -16.62 2.86
CA THR A 275 1.26 -17.95 2.95
C THR A 275 -0.26 -17.81 2.94
N GLU A 276 -0.92 -18.40 1.95
CA GLU A 276 -2.37 -18.44 1.82
C GLU A 276 -2.86 -19.88 1.78
N LEU A 277 -3.80 -20.24 2.61
CA LEU A 277 -4.31 -21.61 2.75
C LEU A 277 -3.18 -22.64 2.90
N GLY A 278 -2.13 -22.30 3.65
CA GLY A 278 -0.96 -23.15 3.86
C GLY A 278 0.02 -23.25 2.68
N ARG A 279 -0.18 -22.51 1.59
CA ARG A 279 0.69 -22.48 0.39
C ARG A 279 1.46 -21.19 0.31
N ARG A 280 2.75 -21.27 -0.03
CA ARG A 280 3.54 -20.08 -0.32
C ARG A 280 3.08 -19.46 -1.62
N ILE A 281 2.88 -18.16 -1.61
CA ILE A 281 2.54 -17.38 -2.80
C ILE A 281 3.49 -16.20 -2.95
N SER A 282 3.63 -15.71 -4.19
CA SER A 282 4.25 -14.43 -4.50
C SER A 282 3.34 -13.64 -5.44
N GLY A 283 3.14 -12.36 -5.13
CA GLY A 283 2.22 -11.53 -5.90
C GLY A 283 2.11 -10.12 -5.37
N HIS A 284 1.20 -9.35 -5.93
CA HIS A 284 0.94 -7.98 -5.49
C HIS A 284 -0.52 -7.58 -5.74
N GLY A 285 -1.02 -6.70 -4.88
CA GLY A 285 -2.29 -6.01 -5.09
C GLY A 285 -2.11 -4.68 -5.79
N GLY A 286 -3.18 -4.19 -6.39
CA GLY A 286 -3.24 -2.87 -6.99
C GLY A 286 -4.44 -2.08 -6.50
N ALA A 287 -4.24 -0.80 -6.18
CA ALA A 287 -5.29 0.08 -5.72
C ALA A 287 -5.12 1.49 -6.31
N LEU A 288 -6.21 2.01 -6.81
CA LEU A 288 -6.45 3.40 -7.14
C LEU A 288 -7.92 3.67 -6.84
N ARG A 289 -8.30 4.91 -6.70
CA ARG A 289 -9.71 5.29 -6.60
C ARG A 289 -10.48 4.77 -7.82
N GLY A 290 -11.44 3.88 -7.56
CA GLY A 290 -12.22 3.20 -8.59
C GLY A 290 -11.61 1.90 -9.13
N TRP A 291 -10.43 1.47 -8.69
CA TRP A 291 -9.75 0.31 -9.23
C TRP A 291 -9.18 -0.57 -8.12
N ARG A 292 -9.37 -1.89 -8.22
CA ARG A 292 -8.77 -2.92 -7.36
C ARG A 292 -8.31 -4.09 -8.20
N SER A 293 -7.08 -4.51 -7.99
CA SER A 293 -6.51 -5.70 -8.63
C SER A 293 -5.74 -6.54 -7.63
N TYR A 294 -5.68 -7.81 -7.88
CA TYR A 294 -4.79 -8.71 -7.17
C TYR A 294 -4.33 -9.82 -8.10
N ARG A 295 -3.05 -10.15 -8.05
CA ARG A 295 -2.49 -11.31 -8.72
C ARG A 295 -1.50 -12.01 -7.81
N PHE A 296 -1.45 -13.35 -7.88
CA PHE A 296 -0.40 -14.13 -7.25
C PHE A 296 -0.12 -15.42 -8.00
N HIS A 297 1.07 -15.96 -7.74
CA HIS A 297 1.52 -17.28 -8.20
C HIS A 297 1.90 -18.14 -6.99
N ALA A 298 1.39 -19.37 -6.93
CA ALA A 298 1.73 -20.41 -5.96
C ALA A 298 2.65 -21.43 -6.65
N PRO A 299 3.98 -21.34 -6.49
CA PRO A 299 4.94 -22.08 -7.33
C PRO A 299 4.91 -23.59 -7.14
N ALA A 300 4.66 -24.07 -5.91
CA ALA A 300 4.61 -25.51 -5.64
C ALA A 300 3.40 -26.18 -6.28
N GLU A 301 2.27 -25.48 -6.31
CA GLU A 301 1.01 -25.94 -6.90
C GLU A 301 0.90 -25.60 -8.39
N ARG A 302 1.79 -24.76 -8.90
CA ARG A 302 1.75 -24.18 -10.24
C ARG A 302 0.40 -23.52 -10.56
N ILE A 303 -0.11 -22.79 -9.58
CA ILE A 303 -1.39 -22.08 -9.67
C ILE A 303 -1.14 -20.58 -9.69
N SER A 304 -1.80 -19.89 -10.60
CA SER A 304 -1.89 -18.43 -10.63
C SER A 304 -3.34 -17.99 -10.57
N VAL A 305 -3.58 -16.89 -9.87
CA VAL A 305 -4.90 -16.22 -9.81
C VAL A 305 -4.74 -14.76 -10.12
N VAL A 306 -5.63 -14.23 -10.96
CA VAL A 306 -5.73 -12.82 -11.32
C VAL A 306 -7.16 -12.36 -11.12
N VAL A 307 -7.37 -11.24 -10.40
CA VAL A 307 -8.67 -10.57 -10.23
C VAL A 307 -8.51 -9.09 -10.50
N LEU A 308 -9.41 -8.54 -11.32
CA LEU A 308 -9.43 -7.14 -11.78
C LEU A 308 -10.84 -6.57 -11.58
N PHE A 309 -11.00 -5.56 -10.71
CA PHE A 309 -12.28 -4.88 -10.45
C PHE A 309 -12.18 -3.39 -10.77
N ASN A 310 -13.03 -2.86 -11.64
CA ASN A 310 -13.16 -1.41 -11.83
C ASN A 310 -14.06 -0.75 -10.77
N HIS A 311 -13.95 -1.22 -9.53
CA HIS A 311 -14.63 -0.72 -8.34
C HIS A 311 -13.82 -1.03 -7.07
N MET A 312 -14.37 -0.70 -5.89
CA MET A 312 -13.64 -0.66 -4.63
C MET A 312 -13.71 -1.95 -3.80
N ALA A 313 -14.34 -3.04 -4.30
CA ALA A 313 -14.41 -4.31 -3.59
C ALA A 313 -13.02 -4.97 -3.46
N ASP A 314 -12.84 -5.83 -2.47
CA ASP A 314 -11.55 -6.45 -2.16
C ASP A 314 -11.18 -7.53 -3.19
N ALA A 315 -10.20 -7.22 -4.05
CA ALA A 315 -9.69 -8.15 -5.05
C ALA A 315 -8.79 -9.24 -4.46
N HIS A 316 -8.15 -9.00 -3.28
CA HIS A 316 -7.40 -10.03 -2.58
C HIS A 316 -8.33 -11.12 -2.07
N ASP A 317 -9.37 -10.75 -1.34
CA ASP A 317 -10.35 -11.70 -0.82
C ASP A 317 -10.99 -12.53 -1.95
N ALA A 318 -11.36 -11.88 -3.07
CA ALA A 318 -11.89 -12.55 -4.25
C ALA A 318 -10.89 -13.55 -4.86
N ALA A 319 -9.61 -13.22 -4.90
CA ALA A 319 -8.56 -14.12 -5.40
C ALA A 319 -8.36 -15.34 -4.47
N ILE A 320 -8.44 -15.14 -3.14
CA ILE A 320 -8.36 -16.24 -2.18
C ILE A 320 -9.61 -17.14 -2.25
N ASP A 321 -10.80 -16.59 -2.49
CA ASP A 321 -12.01 -17.39 -2.70
C ASP A 321 -11.89 -18.30 -3.93
N LEU A 322 -11.36 -17.79 -5.05
CA LEU A 322 -11.07 -18.60 -6.24
C LEU A 322 -10.01 -19.67 -5.97
N PHE A 323 -8.97 -19.33 -5.22
CA PHE A 323 -7.92 -20.27 -4.85
C PHE A 323 -8.44 -21.40 -3.96
N ALA A 324 -9.22 -21.07 -2.92
CA ALA A 324 -9.90 -22.02 -2.06
C ALA A 324 -10.83 -22.94 -2.84
N ALA A 325 -11.60 -22.39 -3.78
CA ALA A 325 -12.50 -23.16 -4.64
C ALA A 325 -11.76 -24.13 -5.57
N LEU A 326 -10.60 -23.72 -6.10
CA LEU A 326 -9.75 -24.60 -6.93
C LEU A 326 -9.13 -25.76 -6.13
N LEU A 327 -8.75 -25.48 -4.86
CA LEU A 327 -8.17 -26.47 -3.94
C LEU A 327 -9.22 -27.38 -3.29
N ASP A 328 -10.50 -27.07 -3.46
CA ASP A 328 -11.64 -27.71 -2.76
C ASP A 328 -11.53 -27.59 -1.23
N GLU A 329 -11.08 -26.44 -0.75
CA GLU A 329 -10.89 -26.11 0.67
C GLU A 329 -11.78 -24.94 1.11
N ASP A 330 -12.09 -24.86 2.41
CA ASP A 330 -12.77 -23.74 3.00
C ASP A 330 -11.75 -22.79 3.65
N ARG A 331 -12.09 -21.49 3.69
CA ARG A 331 -11.27 -20.50 4.41
C ARG A 331 -11.33 -20.78 5.92
N PRO A 332 -10.19 -20.69 6.63
CA PRO A 332 -10.17 -20.88 8.08
C PRO A 332 -10.99 -19.78 8.78
N GLN A 333 -11.72 -20.16 9.82
CA GLN A 333 -12.46 -19.24 10.68
C GLN A 333 -11.66 -18.93 11.94
N ARG A 334 -11.77 -17.70 12.44
CA ARG A 334 -11.17 -17.29 13.71
C ARG A 334 -12.02 -17.79 14.88
N PRO A 335 -11.38 -18.15 16.01
CA PRO A 335 -12.11 -18.49 17.23
C PRO A 335 -12.76 -17.22 17.84
N PRO A 336 -13.86 -17.36 18.63
CA PRO A 336 -14.46 -16.24 19.33
C PRO A 336 -13.53 -15.66 20.39
N LEU A 337 -13.63 -14.34 20.65
CA LEU A 337 -12.88 -13.67 21.70
C LEU A 337 -13.25 -14.24 23.09
N PRO A 338 -12.25 -14.46 23.99
CA PRO A 338 -12.52 -14.84 25.38
C PRO A 338 -13.41 -13.85 26.12
N SER A 339 -14.20 -14.36 27.07
CA SER A 339 -15.03 -13.53 27.95
C SER A 339 -14.62 -13.75 29.42
N PRO A 340 -14.30 -12.68 30.19
CA PRO A 340 -14.31 -11.26 29.81
C PRO A 340 -13.20 -10.92 28.81
N PRO A 341 -13.33 -9.78 28.07
CA PRO A 341 -12.27 -9.32 27.17
C PRO A 341 -10.96 -9.13 27.90
N PRO A 342 -9.79 -9.40 27.25
CA PRO A 342 -8.49 -9.27 27.88
C PRO A 342 -8.20 -7.85 28.40
N ALA A 343 -7.57 -7.74 29.59
CA ALA A 343 -7.25 -6.45 30.20
C ALA A 343 -6.19 -5.63 29.44
N TRP A 344 -5.43 -6.26 28.52
CA TRP A 344 -4.43 -5.62 27.68
C TRP A 344 -5.01 -4.89 26.46
N LEU A 345 -6.33 -4.88 26.26
CA LEU A 345 -6.97 -4.02 25.25
C LEU A 345 -6.81 -2.55 25.63
N GLY A 346 -6.77 -1.64 24.65
CA GLY A 346 -6.68 -0.20 24.89
C GLY A 346 -5.80 0.55 23.89
N ALA A 347 -5.37 1.74 24.31
CA ALA A 347 -4.57 2.65 23.50
C ALA A 347 -3.11 2.68 23.96
N TYR A 348 -2.21 2.73 23.00
CA TYR A 348 -0.76 2.65 23.17
C TYR A 348 -0.03 3.58 22.21
N MET A 349 1.23 3.88 22.54
CA MET A 349 2.21 4.48 21.63
C MET A 349 3.33 3.49 21.36
N ASP A 350 3.74 3.42 20.10
CA ASP A 350 4.97 2.77 19.71
C ASP A 350 6.13 3.78 19.74
N PRO A 351 7.10 3.63 20.65
CA PRO A 351 8.23 4.56 20.75
C PRO A 351 9.19 4.47 19.56
N GLU A 352 9.20 3.34 18.85
CA GLU A 352 10.06 3.11 17.69
C GLU A 352 9.59 3.89 16.45
N THR A 353 8.31 3.86 16.16
CA THR A 353 7.74 4.53 14.98
C THR A 353 7.11 5.89 15.30
N GLY A 354 6.78 6.16 16.58
CA GLY A 354 6.01 7.33 16.98
C GLY A 354 4.53 7.24 16.60
N LEU A 355 4.03 6.04 16.28
CA LEU A 355 2.63 5.83 15.92
C LEU A 355 1.81 5.35 17.12
N SER A 356 0.55 5.76 17.16
CA SER A 356 -0.41 5.21 18.11
C SER A 356 -0.89 3.83 17.67
N ALA A 357 -1.21 2.99 18.64
CA ALA A 357 -1.84 1.69 18.45
C ALA A 357 -3.10 1.61 19.29
N ARG A 358 -4.22 1.21 18.70
CA ARG A 358 -5.47 0.92 19.42
C ARG A 358 -5.81 -0.55 19.23
N ILE A 359 -5.98 -1.28 20.33
CA ILE A 359 -6.35 -2.69 20.34
C ILE A 359 -7.79 -2.77 20.85
N GLU A 360 -8.71 -3.07 19.93
CA GLU A 360 -10.16 -3.04 20.16
C GLU A 360 -10.74 -4.47 20.12
N PRO A 361 -11.77 -4.78 20.93
CA PRO A 361 -12.41 -6.10 20.91
C PRO A 361 -13.27 -6.29 19.64
N LEU A 362 -13.27 -7.50 19.11
CA LEU A 362 -14.21 -8.02 18.11
C LEU A 362 -14.93 -9.23 18.69
N ALA A 363 -15.98 -9.70 18.03
CA ALA A 363 -16.68 -10.93 18.44
C ALA A 363 -15.80 -12.19 18.33
N ASP A 364 -14.86 -12.19 17.36
CA ASP A 364 -14.00 -13.31 16.98
C ASP A 364 -12.50 -12.96 17.05
N GLY A 365 -12.10 -12.10 18.01
CA GLY A 365 -10.72 -11.70 18.18
C GLY A 365 -10.56 -10.24 18.57
N VAL A 366 -9.48 -9.61 18.08
CA VAL A 366 -9.19 -8.19 18.32
C VAL A 366 -8.89 -7.50 17.01
N ARG A 367 -9.10 -6.18 16.99
CA ARG A 367 -8.69 -5.28 15.91
C ARG A 367 -7.54 -4.41 16.37
N LEU A 368 -6.42 -4.47 15.66
CA LEU A 368 -5.32 -3.54 15.83
C LEU A 368 -5.45 -2.40 14.80
N ARG A 369 -5.51 -1.15 15.30
CA ARG A 369 -5.35 0.07 14.49
C ARG A 369 -3.96 0.64 14.75
N PHE A 370 -3.01 0.32 13.90
CA PHE A 370 -1.62 0.79 14.04
C PHE A 370 -1.09 1.42 12.76
N ALA A 371 -1.36 0.78 11.66
CA ALA A 371 -0.86 1.20 10.36
C ALA A 371 -2.02 1.66 9.45
N HIS A 372 -1.85 1.53 8.17
CA HIS A 372 -2.75 1.98 7.12
C HIS A 372 -4.19 1.43 7.24
N ALA A 373 -4.34 0.14 7.37
CA ALA A 373 -5.64 -0.51 7.53
C ALA A 373 -5.72 -1.24 8.88
N PRO A 374 -6.89 -1.28 9.51
CA PRO A 374 -7.08 -2.10 10.70
C PRO A 374 -6.81 -3.56 10.40
N GLU A 375 -6.05 -4.23 11.29
CA GLU A 375 -5.73 -5.65 11.20
C GLU A 375 -6.54 -6.42 12.22
N GLU A 376 -7.09 -7.54 11.80
CA GLU A 376 -7.88 -8.41 12.66
C GLU A 376 -7.07 -9.65 13.03
N LEU A 377 -7.00 -9.95 14.33
CA LEU A 377 -6.22 -11.04 14.91
C LEU A 377 -7.13 -11.96 15.72
N GLY A 378 -6.89 -13.27 15.62
CA GLY A 378 -7.39 -14.23 16.60
C GLY A 378 -6.73 -13.95 17.95
N ALA A 379 -7.49 -13.98 19.05
CA ALA A 379 -6.99 -13.64 20.38
C ALA A 379 -7.39 -14.67 21.43
N ASP A 380 -6.53 -14.84 22.44
CA ASP A 380 -6.77 -15.57 23.67
C ASP A 380 -6.34 -14.75 24.90
N ALA A 381 -6.22 -15.38 26.07
CA ALA A 381 -5.80 -14.70 27.29
C ALA A 381 -4.33 -14.24 27.23
N ASP A 382 -3.48 -14.92 26.45
CA ASP A 382 -2.03 -14.77 26.43
C ASP A 382 -1.56 -13.84 25.28
N GLY A 383 -2.46 -13.46 24.37
CA GLY A 383 -2.13 -12.54 23.28
C GLY A 383 -3.07 -12.63 22.07
N ALA A 384 -2.58 -12.15 20.94
CA ALA A 384 -3.29 -12.23 19.64
C ALA A 384 -2.30 -12.39 18.49
N GLU A 385 -2.74 -13.10 17.44
CA GLU A 385 -1.94 -13.27 16.23
C GLU A 385 -2.80 -13.39 14.97
N ASN A 386 -2.19 -13.15 13.83
CA ASN A 386 -2.80 -13.37 12.52
C ASN A 386 -1.92 -14.24 11.61
N PRO A 387 -2.45 -14.76 10.50
CA PRO A 387 -1.66 -15.56 9.54
C PRO A 387 -0.46 -14.83 8.92
N GLY A 388 -0.45 -13.49 8.95
CA GLY A 388 0.67 -12.65 8.50
C GLY A 388 1.81 -12.54 9.53
N GLU A 389 1.83 -13.38 10.56
CA GLU A 389 2.82 -13.45 11.63
C GLU A 389 2.88 -12.24 12.57
N LEU A 390 1.94 -11.29 12.46
CA LEU A 390 1.79 -10.24 13.45
C LEU A 390 1.37 -10.86 14.79
N ARG A 391 2.12 -10.56 15.86
CA ARG A 391 1.84 -11.05 17.20
C ARG A 391 1.79 -9.91 18.20
N LEU A 392 0.82 -10.00 19.10
CA LEU A 392 0.66 -9.10 20.24
C LEU A 392 0.73 -9.94 21.52
N ARG A 393 1.54 -9.55 22.48
CA ARG A 393 1.64 -10.24 23.78
C ARG A 393 1.63 -9.23 24.92
N PRO A 394 0.79 -9.41 25.96
CA PRO A 394 0.84 -8.56 27.14
C PRO A 394 2.23 -8.57 27.77
N ASP A 395 2.70 -7.40 28.22
CA ASP A 395 3.97 -7.23 28.92
C ASP A 395 3.84 -6.15 30.01
N GLY A 396 3.45 -6.56 31.21
CA GLY A 396 3.13 -5.66 32.30
C GLY A 396 1.97 -4.72 31.95
N ASP A 397 2.21 -3.43 31.92
CA ASP A 397 1.26 -2.39 31.51
C ASP A 397 1.29 -2.09 29.99
N GLY A 398 2.22 -2.72 29.25
CA GLY A 398 2.39 -2.58 27.81
C GLY A 398 2.01 -3.83 27.04
N VAL A 399 2.34 -3.82 25.75
CA VAL A 399 2.15 -4.94 24.82
C VAL A 399 3.40 -5.07 23.94
N LEU A 400 4.01 -6.25 23.90
CA LEU A 400 5.02 -6.56 22.88
C LEU A 400 4.31 -6.75 21.55
N MET A 401 4.74 -6.01 20.53
CA MET A 401 4.29 -6.15 19.16
C MET A 401 5.44 -6.65 18.29
N ASP A 402 5.21 -7.78 17.66
CA ASP A 402 6.12 -8.40 16.71
C ASP A 402 5.49 -8.36 15.31
N ARG A 403 6.12 -7.61 14.38
CA ARG A 403 5.72 -7.45 12.98
C ARG A 403 6.87 -7.86 12.05
N PRO A 404 7.10 -9.16 11.83
CA PRO A 404 8.21 -9.66 11.02
C PRO A 404 8.20 -9.08 9.60
N SER A 405 7.01 -8.84 9.04
CA SER A 405 6.86 -8.24 7.71
C SER A 405 7.46 -6.84 7.57
N GLU A 406 7.62 -6.10 8.68
CA GLU A 406 8.25 -4.78 8.72
C GLU A 406 9.63 -4.80 9.38
N ASN A 407 10.11 -5.95 9.87
CA ASN A 407 11.26 -6.09 10.77
C ASN A 407 11.13 -5.16 11.99
N LEU A 408 9.93 -5.15 12.58
CA LEU A 408 9.59 -4.28 13.70
C LEU A 408 9.23 -5.13 14.92
N HIS A 409 10.09 -5.04 15.94
CA HIS A 409 9.92 -5.68 17.24
C HIS A 409 9.93 -4.58 18.29
N THR A 410 8.80 -4.30 18.91
CA THR A 410 8.67 -3.14 19.81
C THR A 410 7.78 -3.44 21.00
N ARG A 411 7.97 -2.67 22.07
CA ARG A 411 7.08 -2.64 23.21
C ARG A 411 6.18 -1.41 23.12
N LEU A 412 4.91 -1.63 22.87
CA LEU A 412 3.89 -0.60 22.93
C LEU A 412 3.71 -0.14 24.38
N VAL A 413 3.76 1.16 24.59
CA VAL A 413 3.61 1.79 25.91
C VAL A 413 2.17 2.30 26.04
N ARG A 414 1.47 1.92 27.10
CA ARG A 414 0.08 2.35 27.32
C ARG A 414 -0.03 3.86 27.39
N CYS A 415 -0.96 4.44 26.63
CA CYS A 415 -1.27 5.86 26.72
C CYS A 415 -1.89 6.17 28.08
N PRO A 416 -1.43 7.21 28.80
CA PRO A 416 -2.15 7.70 29.98
C PRO A 416 -3.56 8.16 29.59
N GLU A 417 -4.53 7.98 30.48
CA GLU A 417 -5.90 8.41 30.25
C GLU A 417 -6.03 9.94 30.22
N GLY A 418 -7.01 10.42 29.48
CA GLY A 418 -7.39 11.82 29.38
C GLY A 418 -6.91 12.51 28.10
N PRO A 419 -7.58 13.59 27.70
CA PRO A 419 -7.30 14.30 26.44
C PRO A 419 -6.07 15.21 26.49
N GLY A 420 -5.45 15.39 27.67
CA GLY A 420 -4.42 16.42 27.86
C GLY A 420 -5.00 17.83 28.01
N GLY A 421 -4.15 18.84 27.86
CA GLY A 421 -4.53 20.25 27.93
C GLY A 421 -4.73 20.87 26.55
N ASP A 422 -4.75 22.23 26.53
CA ASP A 422 -4.86 23.02 25.29
C ASP A 422 -3.72 22.69 24.31
N ILE A 423 -4.11 22.37 23.06
CA ILE A 423 -3.23 22.06 21.94
C ILE A 423 -3.43 23.03 20.75
N ALA A 424 -4.30 24.04 20.89
CA ALA A 424 -4.52 25.02 19.84
C ALA A 424 -3.23 25.74 19.44
N GLY A 425 -3.04 25.93 18.15
CA GLY A 425 -1.86 26.62 17.62
C GLY A 425 -1.53 26.23 16.19
N ARG A 426 -0.47 26.87 15.68
CA ARG A 426 0.17 26.50 14.41
C ARG A 426 1.50 25.87 14.71
N TYR A 427 1.79 24.75 14.04
CA TYR A 427 3.00 23.97 14.23
C TYR A 427 3.62 23.73 12.85
N ARG A 428 4.92 24.01 12.69
CA ARG A 428 5.61 23.95 11.41
C ARG A 428 6.63 22.83 11.37
N CYS A 429 6.62 22.05 10.29
CA CYS A 429 7.65 21.12 9.89
C CYS A 429 8.52 21.77 8.81
N ASP A 430 9.74 22.15 9.15
CA ASP A 430 10.65 22.83 8.21
C ASP A 430 11.15 21.88 7.11
N GLU A 431 11.28 20.58 7.39
CA GLU A 431 11.68 19.58 6.40
C GLU A 431 10.71 19.53 5.22
N LEU A 432 9.40 19.57 5.50
CA LEU A 432 8.36 19.49 4.47
C LEU A 432 7.87 20.86 3.99
N GLY A 433 8.27 21.95 4.65
CA GLY A 433 7.65 23.27 4.44
C GLY A 433 6.15 23.28 4.78
N ALA A 434 5.71 22.37 5.63
CA ALA A 434 4.29 22.16 5.95
C ALA A 434 3.93 22.70 7.34
N GLU A 435 2.66 23.02 7.53
CA GLU A 435 2.10 23.51 8.79
C GLU A 435 0.91 22.64 9.22
N LEU A 436 0.85 22.30 10.49
CA LEU A 436 -0.33 21.76 11.17
C LEU A 436 -1.02 22.91 11.94
N THR A 437 -2.27 23.19 11.60
CA THR A 437 -3.12 24.09 12.36
C THR A 437 -4.07 23.30 13.23
N VAL A 438 -4.10 23.58 14.53
CA VAL A 438 -5.06 23.01 15.49
C VAL A 438 -5.91 24.11 16.10
N THR A 439 -7.23 23.95 16.11
CA THR A 439 -8.17 24.91 16.68
C THR A 439 -9.27 24.21 17.47
N GLY A 440 -9.73 24.86 18.54
CA GLY A 440 -10.87 24.39 19.34
C GLY A 440 -12.17 25.01 18.88
N ALA A 441 -13.24 24.23 18.75
CA ALA A 441 -14.59 24.70 18.51
C ALA A 441 -15.60 23.77 19.17
N GLY A 442 -16.57 24.32 19.92
CA GLY A 442 -17.63 23.52 20.54
C GLY A 442 -17.15 22.48 21.58
N GLY A 443 -15.98 22.71 22.20
CA GLY A 443 -15.41 21.79 23.20
C GLY A 443 -14.61 20.63 22.62
N VAL A 444 -14.37 20.61 21.31
CA VAL A 444 -13.57 19.61 20.60
C VAL A 444 -12.46 20.26 19.78
N TRP A 445 -11.48 19.46 19.35
CA TRP A 445 -10.35 19.92 18.56
C TRP A 445 -10.49 19.54 17.09
N TYR A 446 -10.05 20.43 16.21
CA TYR A 446 -9.94 20.21 14.77
C TYR A 446 -8.51 20.45 14.32
N GLY A 447 -8.04 19.66 13.36
CA GLY A 447 -6.70 19.78 12.76
C GLY A 447 -6.74 19.79 11.24
N ALA A 448 -5.79 20.48 10.63
CA ALA A 448 -5.55 20.44 9.19
C ALA A 448 -4.08 20.66 8.87
N PHE A 449 -3.61 20.08 7.77
CA PHE A 449 -2.29 20.34 7.21
C PHE A 449 -2.39 21.35 6.07
N SER A 450 -1.35 22.17 5.91
CA SER A 450 -1.18 23.11 4.79
C SER A 450 0.29 23.22 4.41
N GLY A 451 0.56 23.67 3.18
CA GLY A 451 1.94 23.81 2.70
C GLY A 451 2.01 24.09 1.20
N PRO A 452 3.12 23.70 0.52
CA PRO A 452 3.34 24.02 -0.88
C PRO A 452 2.26 23.54 -1.85
N LEU A 453 1.53 22.46 -1.48
CA LEU A 453 0.50 21.89 -2.35
C LEU A 453 -0.91 22.40 -2.05
N GLY A 454 -1.10 23.20 -1.00
CA GLY A 454 -2.39 23.82 -0.72
C GLY A 454 -2.77 23.85 0.75
N GLN A 455 -4.09 23.77 0.99
CA GLN A 455 -4.68 23.79 2.31
C GLN A 455 -5.65 22.61 2.45
N GLY A 456 -5.32 21.66 3.31
CA GLY A 456 -6.15 20.53 3.65
C GLY A 456 -7.42 20.94 4.41
N ARG A 457 -8.38 20.06 4.43
CA ARG A 457 -9.64 20.25 5.16
C ARG A 457 -9.41 20.10 6.67
N MET A 458 -10.14 20.88 7.47
CA MET A 458 -10.23 20.67 8.92
C MET A 458 -10.99 19.39 9.21
N GLU A 459 -10.35 18.47 9.96
CA GLU A 459 -10.95 17.23 10.43
C GLU A 459 -11.02 17.22 11.96
N LEU A 460 -12.04 16.57 12.51
CA LEU A 460 -12.20 16.37 13.94
C LEU A 460 -11.08 15.46 14.46
N LEU A 461 -10.39 15.89 15.53
CA LEU A 461 -9.38 15.07 16.18
C LEU A 461 -10.02 14.07 17.14
N ASP A 462 -9.65 12.79 17.01
CA ASP A 462 -10.05 11.73 17.92
C ASP A 462 -9.04 11.59 19.06
N PRO A 463 -9.43 11.71 20.34
CA PRO A 463 -8.52 11.51 21.47
C PRO A 463 -8.13 10.03 21.59
N ILE A 464 -6.81 9.77 21.65
CA ILE A 464 -6.27 8.42 21.89
C ILE A 464 -5.83 8.28 23.34
N GLY A 465 -5.23 9.33 23.91
CA GLY A 465 -4.78 9.40 25.27
C GLY A 465 -4.27 10.80 25.60
N LYS A 466 -3.68 10.96 26.78
CA LYS A 466 -3.15 12.25 27.21
C LYS A 466 -2.11 12.76 26.21
N ASP A 467 -2.40 13.90 25.57
CA ASP A 467 -1.55 14.55 24.57
C ASP A 467 -1.30 13.74 23.28
N VAL A 468 -2.10 12.69 23.05
CA VAL A 468 -2.05 11.87 21.83
C VAL A 468 -3.41 11.88 21.15
N TRP A 469 -3.40 12.25 19.86
CA TRP A 469 -4.60 12.40 19.05
C TRP A 469 -4.45 11.71 17.70
N ALA A 470 -5.55 11.25 17.13
CA ALA A 470 -5.62 10.87 15.74
C ALA A 470 -6.26 12.02 14.92
N LEU A 471 -5.62 12.37 13.81
CA LEU A 471 -6.22 13.21 12.77
C LEU A 471 -6.62 12.29 11.62
N PRO A 472 -7.92 12.11 11.37
CA PRO A 472 -8.39 11.22 10.31
C PRO A 472 -7.91 11.66 8.92
N CYS A 473 -7.58 10.66 8.07
CA CYS A 473 -7.30 10.88 6.65
C CYS A 473 -8.22 9.96 5.81
N PRO A 474 -9.49 10.33 5.62
CA PRO A 474 -10.46 9.46 4.94
C PRO A 474 -10.24 9.35 3.43
N ARG A 475 -9.51 10.29 2.83
CA ARG A 475 -9.19 10.31 1.40
C ARG A 475 -7.79 10.86 1.16
N ALA A 476 -7.08 10.27 0.22
CA ALA A 476 -5.79 10.73 -0.28
C ALA A 476 -5.82 10.88 -1.80
N LEU A 477 -4.72 11.39 -2.39
CA LEU A 477 -4.62 11.61 -3.84
C LEU A 477 -4.83 10.32 -4.64
N ASP A 478 -4.18 9.23 -4.23
CA ASP A 478 -4.19 7.95 -4.94
C ASP A 478 -5.31 7.00 -4.51
N HIS A 479 -6.13 7.32 -3.58
CA HIS A 479 -7.16 6.48 -2.99
C HIS A 479 -6.76 5.84 -1.66
N THR A 480 -5.57 5.22 -1.56
CA THR A 480 -5.19 4.50 -0.34
C THR A 480 -4.74 5.53 0.71
N PRO A 481 -5.61 5.95 1.65
CA PRO A 481 -5.20 6.88 2.68
C PRO A 481 -4.02 6.31 3.46
N PRO A 482 -3.06 7.16 3.87
CA PRO A 482 -1.89 6.71 4.62
C PRO A 482 -2.21 6.22 6.05
N GLY A 483 -3.48 6.08 6.40
CA GLY A 483 -4.00 5.86 7.73
C GLY A 483 -4.24 7.17 8.48
N ASP A 484 -4.78 7.08 9.69
CA ASP A 484 -4.92 8.23 10.56
C ASP A 484 -3.54 8.78 10.95
N TRP A 485 -3.41 10.11 10.99
CA TRP A 485 -2.20 10.73 11.51
C TRP A 485 -2.18 10.65 13.02
N THR A 486 -1.13 10.10 13.61
CA THR A 486 -0.84 10.24 15.03
C THR A 486 -0.24 11.61 15.28
N LEU A 487 -0.82 12.38 16.20
CA LEU A 487 -0.32 13.65 16.70
C LEU A 487 0.04 13.47 18.18
N ALA A 488 1.32 13.40 18.50
CA ALA A 488 1.80 13.30 19.89
C ALA A 488 2.40 14.64 20.32
N PHE A 489 1.71 15.37 21.20
CA PHE A 489 2.12 16.72 21.64
C PHE A 489 3.12 16.65 22.78
N ARG A 490 4.18 17.44 22.68
CA ARG A 490 5.17 17.67 23.73
C ARG A 490 4.91 19.03 24.38
N ARG A 491 4.96 19.05 25.73
CA ARG A 491 4.75 20.26 26.52
C ARG A 491 6.05 20.75 27.14
N ASP A 492 6.10 22.08 27.37
CA ASP A 492 7.12 22.71 28.22
C ASP A 492 6.79 22.56 29.72
N ASP A 493 7.68 23.06 30.58
CA ASP A 493 7.52 23.04 32.04
C ASP A 493 6.33 23.87 32.54
N GLN A 494 5.76 24.71 31.68
CA GLN A 494 4.56 25.51 31.97
C GLN A 494 3.28 24.81 31.48
N GLY A 495 3.39 23.60 30.96
CA GLY A 495 2.28 22.80 30.45
C GLY A 495 1.77 23.25 29.08
N ARG A 496 2.48 24.13 28.35
CA ARG A 496 2.09 24.56 27.01
C ARG A 496 2.57 23.56 25.97
N ALA A 497 1.73 23.21 25.00
CA ALA A 497 2.15 22.41 23.87
C ALA A 497 3.13 23.20 23.00
N VAL A 498 4.38 22.72 22.86
CA VAL A 498 5.47 23.40 22.13
C VAL A 498 5.86 22.71 20.84
N ALA A 499 5.54 21.44 20.67
CA ALA A 499 5.76 20.69 19.46
C ALA A 499 4.77 19.52 19.36
N ALA A 500 4.66 18.95 18.17
CA ALA A 500 3.96 17.70 17.90
C ALA A 500 4.84 16.79 17.07
N THR A 501 4.97 15.52 17.44
CA THR A 501 5.46 14.47 16.54
C THR A 501 4.28 13.98 15.73
N VAL A 502 4.42 14.03 14.41
CA VAL A 502 3.38 13.63 13.45
C VAL A 502 3.83 12.41 12.68
N GLY A 503 2.94 11.44 12.52
CA GLY A 503 3.24 10.25 11.75
C GLY A 503 2.00 9.48 11.30
N CYS A 504 2.19 8.71 10.23
CA CYS A 504 1.27 7.70 9.75
C CYS A 504 2.08 6.48 9.23
N TRP A 505 1.40 5.47 8.73
CA TRP A 505 2.07 4.28 8.19
C TRP A 505 3.16 4.60 7.15
N LEU A 506 2.91 5.55 6.25
CA LEU A 506 3.79 5.88 5.12
C LEU A 506 4.79 7.01 5.41
N ALA A 507 4.61 7.75 6.49
CA ALA A 507 5.48 8.85 6.88
C ALA A 507 5.50 8.98 8.41
N ARG A 508 6.66 8.73 9.03
CA ARG A 508 6.82 8.58 10.48
C ARG A 508 7.74 9.65 11.05
N ARG A 509 7.52 10.04 12.32
CA ARG A 509 8.44 10.83 13.15
C ARG A 509 8.80 12.19 12.55
N LEU A 510 7.82 12.91 12.05
CA LEU A 510 8.00 14.30 11.60
C LEU A 510 7.78 15.25 12.78
N GLU A 511 8.74 16.13 13.03
CA GLU A 511 8.62 17.12 14.09
C GLU A 511 7.99 18.42 13.57
N TYR A 512 6.93 18.84 14.23
CA TYR A 512 6.21 20.08 14.00
C TYR A 512 6.38 20.99 15.22
N VAL A 513 7.11 22.09 15.08
CA VAL A 513 7.42 23.02 16.15
C VAL A 513 6.40 24.14 16.17
N ARG A 514 5.87 24.45 17.37
CA ARG A 514 4.88 25.54 17.56
C ARG A 514 5.44 26.87 17.10
N GLN A 515 4.66 27.59 16.30
CA GLN A 515 4.99 28.93 15.84
C GLN A 515 4.50 29.99 16.85
N PRO A 516 5.21 31.12 16.99
CA PRO A 516 4.69 32.26 17.74
C PRO A 516 3.33 32.71 17.21
N SER A 517 2.47 33.22 18.10
CA SER A 517 1.13 33.72 17.78
C SER A 517 1.20 35.03 17.00
#